data_2500faa0bf00f25e440fa3b93b4eb6cd
#
_entry.id   2500faa0bf00f25e440fa3b93b4eb6cd
#
_cell.length_a   1.000
_cell.length_b   1.000
_cell.length_c   1.000
_cell.angle_alpha   90.00
_cell.angle_beta   90.00
_cell.angle_gamma   90.00
#
_symmetry.space_group_name_H-M   'P 1'
#
loop_
_entity.id
_entity.type
_entity.pdbx_description
1 polymer ?
#
loop_
_entity_poly.entity_id
_entity_poly.type
_entity_poly.pdbx_seq_one_letter_code
_entity_poly.pdbx_strand_id
1 'polypeptide(L)'
;MQPRRHLILPDTQVKPGVPTVHLDWIGRAIREYAPDVVVHLGDHWDFESLSGYASQKEMEGQRYEDDVKAGNDALYRLDAAMGKYKGRKVLLRGNHEDRLTRAISANPKWAGAIGFHQFVDRRLGWEVVDYFQGSPQPIVIDGVTYAHYFANPNTGKPIGGTITNRLAKIGTTFVQGHVQGLLQGNVQFATGITRHGIVAGSAYLHDETYKGVANAHWRGIVVLNEVRDGDFCEMPLSLDYLCRKYTGKPLGVYLRKNYKNARERFTLAKEAA
;
A
#
# COMPACT_ATOMS: atom_id res chain seq x y z
N MET A 1 25.41 7.65 -10.57
CA MET A 1 24.88 6.27 -10.47
C MET A 1 24.12 5.94 -11.74
N GLN A 2 24.03 4.65 -12.13
CA GLN A 2 23.12 4.27 -13.20
C GLN A 2 21.67 4.44 -12.72
N PRO A 3 20.77 4.90 -13.62
CA PRO A 3 19.35 5.01 -13.28
C PRO A 3 18.77 3.65 -12.88
N ARG A 4 17.88 3.65 -11.87
CA ARG A 4 17.25 2.45 -11.34
C ARG A 4 15.75 2.46 -11.59
N ARG A 5 15.11 1.31 -11.43
CA ARG A 5 13.66 1.19 -11.50
C ARG A 5 13.10 0.82 -10.14
N HIS A 6 12.11 1.57 -9.68
CA HIS A 6 11.37 1.23 -8.47
C HIS A 6 9.93 0.84 -8.83
N LEU A 7 9.36 -0.13 -8.12
CA LEU A 7 7.93 -0.46 -8.21
C LEU A 7 7.29 -0.21 -6.86
N ILE A 8 6.23 0.58 -6.89
CA ILE A 8 5.52 1.04 -5.69
C ILE A 8 4.23 0.23 -5.56
N LEU A 9 4.10 -0.47 -4.45
CA LEU A 9 2.90 -1.18 -4.03
C LEU A 9 2.25 -0.39 -2.89
N PRO A 10 1.13 0.31 -3.14
CA PRO A 10 0.43 1.03 -2.10
C PRO A 10 -0.41 0.11 -1.23
N ASP A 11 -1.17 0.70 -0.31
CA ASP A 11 -2.07 0.07 0.66
C ASP A 11 -2.82 -1.14 0.08
N THR A 12 -2.59 -2.32 0.60
CA THR A 12 -3.26 -3.57 0.17
C THR A 12 -4.41 -3.97 1.09
N GLN A 13 -4.47 -3.44 2.30
CA GLN A 13 -5.54 -3.58 3.30
C GLN A 13 -6.15 -4.97 3.35
N VAL A 14 -5.30 -5.99 3.54
CA VAL A 14 -5.72 -7.39 3.56
C VAL A 14 -6.41 -7.71 4.88
N LYS A 15 -7.59 -8.30 4.76
CA LYS A 15 -8.40 -8.78 5.89
C LYS A 15 -9.07 -10.12 5.55
N PRO A 16 -9.61 -10.84 6.53
CA PRO A 16 -10.28 -12.10 6.29
C PRO A 16 -11.42 -11.99 5.26
N GLY A 17 -11.50 -12.95 4.35
CA GLY A 17 -12.59 -13.06 3.37
C GLY A 17 -12.54 -12.14 2.17
N VAL A 18 -11.52 -11.26 2.05
CA VAL A 18 -11.36 -10.42 0.85
C VAL A 18 -10.53 -11.11 -0.24
N PRO A 19 -10.80 -10.82 -1.53
CA PRO A 19 -10.02 -11.40 -2.61
C PRO A 19 -8.62 -10.79 -2.68
N THR A 20 -7.60 -11.65 -2.80
CA THR A 20 -6.18 -11.27 -2.91
C THR A 20 -5.54 -11.66 -4.24
N VAL A 21 -6.35 -12.07 -5.24
CA VAL A 21 -5.86 -12.54 -6.54
C VAL A 21 -5.07 -11.49 -7.32
N HIS A 22 -5.32 -10.21 -7.09
CA HIS A 22 -4.56 -9.10 -7.68
C HIS A 22 -3.07 -9.15 -7.32
N LEU A 23 -2.70 -9.76 -6.20
CA LEU A 23 -1.31 -9.94 -5.80
C LEU A 23 -0.55 -10.89 -6.74
N ASP A 24 -1.25 -11.85 -7.39
CA ASP A 24 -0.66 -12.67 -8.46
C ASP A 24 -0.28 -11.80 -9.67
N TRP A 25 -1.15 -10.86 -10.03
CA TRP A 25 -0.89 -9.97 -11.16
C TRP A 25 0.25 -9.00 -10.84
N ILE A 26 0.26 -8.46 -9.61
CA ILE A 26 1.32 -7.57 -9.13
C ILE A 26 2.66 -8.31 -9.08
N GLY A 27 2.70 -9.52 -8.53
CA GLY A 27 3.92 -10.34 -8.51
C GLY A 27 4.44 -10.68 -9.92
N ARG A 28 3.53 -10.95 -10.86
CA ARG A 28 3.89 -11.12 -12.28
C ARG A 28 4.43 -9.83 -12.90
N ALA A 29 3.85 -8.68 -12.57
CA ALA A 29 4.35 -7.38 -13.00
C ALA A 29 5.76 -7.12 -12.43
N ILE A 30 6.01 -7.42 -11.16
CA ILE A 30 7.35 -7.31 -10.56
C ILE A 30 8.37 -8.16 -11.34
N ARG A 31 8.03 -9.39 -11.70
CA ARG A 31 8.92 -10.23 -12.51
C ARG A 31 9.18 -9.65 -13.91
N GLU A 32 8.15 -9.10 -14.54
CA GLU A 32 8.22 -8.59 -15.91
C GLU A 32 9.00 -7.27 -15.99
N TYR A 33 8.67 -6.34 -15.10
CA TYR A 33 9.32 -5.04 -15.07
C TYR A 33 10.71 -5.09 -14.41
N ALA A 34 11.01 -6.18 -13.67
CA ALA A 34 12.28 -6.42 -13.00
C ALA A 34 12.84 -5.17 -12.29
N PRO A 35 12.08 -4.54 -11.37
CA PRO A 35 12.57 -3.34 -10.70
C PRO A 35 13.78 -3.66 -9.84
N ASP A 36 14.66 -2.68 -9.63
CA ASP A 36 15.77 -2.81 -8.67
C ASP A 36 15.26 -2.80 -7.22
N VAL A 37 14.17 -2.06 -6.99
CA VAL A 37 13.54 -1.92 -5.67
C VAL A 37 12.04 -2.07 -5.78
N VAL A 38 11.44 -2.87 -4.90
CA VAL A 38 9.99 -2.87 -4.63
C VAL A 38 9.76 -2.20 -3.29
N VAL A 39 8.91 -1.18 -3.25
CA VAL A 39 8.53 -0.47 -2.03
C VAL A 39 7.05 -0.68 -1.76
N HIS A 40 6.71 -1.44 -0.71
CA HIS A 40 5.35 -1.52 -0.17
C HIS A 40 5.15 -0.38 0.83
N LEU A 41 4.17 0.48 0.58
CA LEU A 41 3.98 1.72 1.34
C LEU A 41 3.24 1.54 2.69
N GLY A 42 2.97 0.29 3.12
CA GLY A 42 2.29 -0.01 4.38
C GLY A 42 0.80 -0.29 4.23
N ASP A 43 0.12 -0.40 5.35
CA ASP A 43 -1.27 -0.84 5.43
C ASP A 43 -1.50 -2.14 4.63
N HIS A 44 -0.62 -3.13 4.87
CA HIS A 44 -0.77 -4.46 4.30
C HIS A 44 -1.79 -5.29 5.09
N TRP A 45 -1.59 -5.41 6.41
CA TRP A 45 -2.57 -6.01 7.34
C TRP A 45 -3.59 -4.96 7.74
N ASP A 46 -4.86 -5.17 7.45
CA ASP A 46 -5.90 -4.19 7.80
C ASP A 46 -6.15 -4.11 9.32
N PHE A 47 -6.05 -5.24 10.04
CA PHE A 47 -6.35 -5.32 11.47
C PHE A 47 -7.69 -4.70 11.86
N GLU A 48 -8.73 -5.11 11.15
CA GLU A 48 -10.09 -4.67 11.42
C GLU A 48 -10.53 -5.04 12.84
N SER A 49 -10.08 -6.20 13.36
CA SER A 49 -10.31 -6.64 14.74
C SER A 49 -9.70 -5.72 15.81
N LEU A 50 -8.73 -4.89 15.46
CA LEU A 50 -8.07 -3.93 16.35
C LEU A 50 -8.46 -2.47 16.04
N SER A 51 -9.52 -2.26 15.24
CA SER A 51 -9.96 -0.93 14.83
C SER A 51 -10.51 -0.15 16.02
N GLY A 52 -9.96 1.03 16.30
CA GLY A 52 -10.49 1.97 17.27
C GLY A 52 -11.67 2.82 16.74
N TYR A 53 -12.03 2.66 15.46
CA TYR A 53 -13.10 3.43 14.80
C TYR A 53 -14.34 2.58 14.49
N ALA A 54 -14.18 1.26 14.40
CA ALA A 54 -15.28 0.34 14.18
C ALA A 54 -16.18 0.23 15.42
N SER A 55 -17.49 0.13 15.19
CA SER A 55 -18.44 -0.16 16.26
C SER A 55 -18.28 -1.59 16.78
N GLN A 56 -18.75 -1.87 17.99
CA GLN A 56 -18.74 -3.23 18.55
C GLN A 56 -19.44 -4.25 17.63
N LYS A 57 -20.52 -3.82 16.96
CA LYS A 57 -21.25 -4.65 15.99
C LYS A 57 -20.41 -5.00 14.77
N GLU A 58 -19.60 -4.07 14.27
CA GLU A 58 -18.71 -4.31 13.14
C GLU A 58 -17.53 -5.20 13.52
N MET A 59 -17.10 -5.17 14.77
CA MET A 59 -16.02 -6.02 15.29
C MET A 59 -16.50 -7.41 15.76
N GLU A 60 -17.82 -7.64 15.82
CA GLU A 60 -18.37 -8.92 16.25
C GLU A 60 -17.88 -10.07 15.35
N GLY A 61 -17.30 -11.08 15.96
CA GLY A 61 -16.75 -12.24 15.23
C GLY A 61 -15.37 -12.06 14.63
N GLN A 62 -14.83 -10.83 14.62
CA GLN A 62 -13.47 -10.60 14.13
C GLN A 62 -12.42 -11.06 15.15
N ARG A 63 -11.31 -11.63 14.64
CA ARG A 63 -10.23 -12.17 15.46
C ARG A 63 -8.87 -11.70 14.94
N TYR A 64 -8.02 -11.31 15.87
CA TYR A 64 -6.63 -10.90 15.60
C TYR A 64 -5.85 -11.97 14.81
N GLU A 65 -6.00 -13.25 15.19
CA GLU A 65 -5.30 -14.35 14.53
C GLU A 65 -5.73 -14.50 13.06
N ASP A 66 -7.00 -14.23 12.74
CA ASP A 66 -7.51 -14.27 11.37
C ASP A 66 -6.95 -13.11 10.53
N ASP A 67 -6.81 -11.92 11.11
CA ASP A 67 -6.17 -10.77 10.46
C ASP A 67 -4.69 -11.08 10.16
N VAL A 68 -3.95 -11.60 11.15
CA VAL A 68 -2.54 -12.01 10.97
C VAL A 68 -2.43 -13.06 9.88
N LYS A 69 -3.27 -14.09 9.92
CA LYS A 69 -3.27 -15.16 8.93
C LYS A 69 -3.57 -14.63 7.53
N ALA A 70 -4.59 -13.82 7.37
CA ALA A 70 -4.99 -13.28 6.08
C ALA A 70 -3.87 -12.44 5.44
N GLY A 71 -3.25 -11.53 6.20
CA GLY A 71 -2.13 -10.73 5.71
C GLY A 71 -0.90 -11.57 5.40
N ASN A 72 -0.56 -12.53 6.25
CA ASN A 72 0.56 -13.44 6.00
C ASN A 72 0.34 -14.28 4.73
N ASP A 73 -0.86 -14.87 4.54
CA ASP A 73 -1.20 -15.65 3.35
C ASP A 73 -1.11 -14.79 2.08
N ALA A 74 -1.53 -13.52 2.16
CA ALA A 74 -1.45 -12.57 1.05
C ALA A 74 0.00 -12.23 0.72
N LEU A 75 0.87 -12.02 1.71
CA LEU A 75 2.27 -11.73 1.47
C LEU A 75 3.03 -12.95 0.93
N TYR A 76 2.71 -14.17 1.38
CA TYR A 76 3.19 -15.41 0.77
C TYR A 76 2.75 -15.53 -0.69
N ARG A 77 1.49 -15.18 -0.99
CA ARG A 77 0.96 -15.20 -2.35
C ARG A 77 1.72 -14.25 -3.27
N LEU A 78 1.97 -13.02 -2.81
CA LEU A 78 2.76 -12.03 -3.55
C LEU A 78 4.19 -12.56 -3.79
N ASP A 79 4.84 -13.05 -2.75
CA ASP A 79 6.22 -13.57 -2.85
C ASP A 79 6.32 -14.76 -3.82
N ALA A 80 5.37 -15.70 -3.75
CA ALA A 80 5.28 -16.81 -4.70
C ALA A 80 5.10 -16.33 -6.15
N ALA A 81 4.26 -15.30 -6.36
CA ALA A 81 4.03 -14.71 -7.67
C ALA A 81 5.25 -13.91 -8.19
N MET A 82 6.05 -13.32 -7.29
CA MET A 82 7.33 -12.67 -7.62
C MET A 82 8.40 -13.70 -8.05
N GLY A 83 8.28 -14.95 -7.63
CA GLY A 83 9.19 -16.03 -8.01
C GLY A 83 10.64 -15.77 -7.58
N LYS A 84 11.60 -15.84 -8.52
CA LYS A 84 13.04 -15.66 -8.24
C LYS A 84 13.48 -14.18 -8.24
N TYR A 85 12.60 -13.25 -7.90
CA TYR A 85 12.97 -11.84 -7.81
C TYR A 85 14.12 -11.63 -6.80
N LYS A 86 15.15 -10.87 -7.22
CA LYS A 86 16.40 -10.65 -6.46
C LYS A 86 16.62 -9.19 -6.06
N GLY A 87 15.74 -8.28 -6.52
CA GLY A 87 15.83 -6.87 -6.15
C GLY A 87 15.55 -6.63 -4.67
N ARG A 88 15.84 -5.43 -4.20
CA ARG A 88 15.57 -4.99 -2.84
C ARG A 88 14.07 -4.93 -2.60
N LYS A 89 13.60 -5.45 -1.47
CA LYS A 89 12.19 -5.38 -1.01
C LYS A 89 12.11 -4.55 0.25
N VAL A 90 11.37 -3.45 0.24
CA VAL A 90 11.16 -2.57 1.39
C VAL A 90 9.67 -2.53 1.71
N LEU A 91 9.32 -2.74 2.97
CA LEU A 91 7.95 -2.64 3.48
C LEU A 91 7.91 -1.62 4.60
N LEU A 92 7.16 -0.56 4.40
CA LEU A 92 6.89 0.43 5.42
C LEU A 92 5.71 -0.03 6.28
N ARG A 93 5.73 0.25 7.58
CA ARG A 93 4.54 0.08 8.40
C ARG A 93 3.58 1.24 8.15
N GLY A 94 2.29 0.91 8.04
CA GLY A 94 1.22 1.89 7.99
C GLY A 94 0.51 2.07 9.32
N ASN A 95 -0.51 2.89 9.34
CA ASN A 95 -1.28 3.14 10.56
C ASN A 95 -2.20 1.97 10.93
N HIS A 96 -2.47 1.04 10.01
CA HIS A 96 -3.21 -0.18 10.32
C HIS A 96 -2.33 -1.16 11.08
N GLU A 97 -1.07 -1.36 10.70
CA GLU A 97 -0.14 -2.15 11.51
C GLU A 97 0.14 -1.51 12.89
N ASP A 98 0.11 -0.17 12.99
CA ASP A 98 0.28 0.53 14.27
C ASP A 98 -0.91 0.29 15.23
N ARG A 99 -2.08 -0.19 14.74
CA ARG A 99 -3.18 -0.64 15.61
C ARG A 99 -2.72 -1.69 16.61
N LEU A 100 -1.81 -2.58 16.18
CA LEU A 100 -1.20 -3.60 17.05
C LEU A 100 -0.41 -2.97 18.19
N THR A 101 0.45 -1.99 17.89
CA THR A 101 1.22 -1.26 18.92
C THR A 101 0.31 -0.56 19.91
N ARG A 102 -0.74 0.09 19.41
CA ARG A 102 -1.74 0.77 20.26
C ARG A 102 -2.54 -0.20 21.11
N ALA A 103 -2.93 -1.36 20.56
CA ALA A 103 -3.64 -2.39 21.32
C ALA A 103 -2.80 -2.94 22.48
N ILE A 104 -1.51 -3.22 22.24
CA ILE A 104 -0.56 -3.64 23.29
C ILE A 104 -0.37 -2.53 24.34
N SER A 105 -0.25 -1.28 23.91
CA SER A 105 -0.11 -0.14 24.82
C SER A 105 -1.36 0.07 25.70
N ALA A 106 -2.54 -0.15 25.14
CA ALA A 106 -3.82 -0.08 25.88
C ALA A 106 -4.00 -1.26 26.86
N ASN A 107 -3.44 -2.42 26.53
CA ASN A 107 -3.47 -3.60 27.39
C ASN A 107 -2.12 -4.31 27.41
N PRO A 108 -1.19 -3.92 28.29
CA PRO A 108 0.17 -4.44 28.36
C PRO A 108 0.26 -5.97 28.61
N LYS A 109 -0.81 -6.61 29.07
CA LYS A 109 -0.85 -8.08 29.23
C LYS A 109 -0.73 -8.84 27.90
N TRP A 110 -0.98 -8.17 26.78
CA TRP A 110 -0.83 -8.74 25.45
C TRP A 110 0.63 -8.72 24.94
N ALA A 111 1.51 -7.99 25.64
CA ALA A 111 2.92 -7.94 25.26
C ALA A 111 3.53 -9.35 25.25
N GLY A 112 4.10 -9.73 24.11
CA GLY A 112 4.67 -11.07 23.88
C GLY A 112 3.65 -12.12 23.42
N ALA A 113 2.36 -11.98 23.73
CA ALA A 113 1.30 -12.87 23.20
C ALA A 113 0.95 -12.51 21.74
N ILE A 114 0.81 -11.21 21.46
CA ILE A 114 0.61 -10.67 20.10
C ILE A 114 1.79 -9.75 19.75
N GLY A 115 2.09 -9.63 18.44
CA GLY A 115 3.20 -8.76 18.02
C GLY A 115 3.68 -8.99 16.59
N PHE A 116 4.54 -8.11 16.12
CA PHE A 116 5.14 -8.17 14.78
C PHE A 116 5.98 -9.43 14.52
N HIS A 117 6.35 -10.18 15.56
CA HIS A 117 7.03 -11.47 15.42
C HIS A 117 6.17 -12.54 14.72
N GLN A 118 4.85 -12.35 14.66
CA GLN A 118 3.90 -13.23 13.98
C GLN A 118 3.82 -12.96 12.47
N PHE A 119 4.41 -11.86 11.99
CA PHE A 119 4.40 -11.48 10.58
C PHE A 119 5.49 -12.20 9.80
N VAL A 120 5.22 -12.46 8.52
CA VAL A 120 6.14 -13.22 7.65
C VAL A 120 7.09 -12.33 6.85
N ASP A 121 6.89 -11.02 6.88
CA ASP A 121 7.62 -10.04 6.06
C ASP A 121 9.15 -10.19 6.14
N ARG A 122 9.73 -10.13 7.33
CA ARG A 122 11.18 -10.28 7.54
C ARG A 122 11.68 -11.67 7.11
N ARG A 123 10.87 -12.73 7.33
CA ARG A 123 11.20 -14.10 6.88
C ARG A 123 11.20 -14.22 5.36
N LEU A 124 10.37 -13.44 4.67
CA LEU A 124 10.35 -13.33 3.21
C LEU A 124 11.40 -12.36 2.65
N GLY A 125 12.28 -11.82 3.50
CA GLY A 125 13.39 -10.96 3.09
C GLY A 125 12.97 -9.52 2.79
N TRP A 126 11.88 -9.03 3.38
CA TRP A 126 11.54 -7.61 3.34
C TRP A 126 12.37 -6.85 4.38
N GLU A 127 12.99 -5.76 3.94
CA GLU A 127 13.50 -4.72 4.83
C GLU A 127 12.31 -3.94 5.37
N VAL A 128 12.08 -4.00 6.68
CA VAL A 128 10.90 -3.38 7.29
C VAL A 128 11.27 -2.08 7.97
N VAL A 129 10.55 -1.01 7.63
CA VAL A 129 10.65 0.29 8.28
C VAL A 129 9.47 0.43 9.24
N ASP A 130 9.76 0.30 10.53
CA ASP A 130 8.74 0.32 11.57
C ASP A 130 8.31 1.77 11.93
N TYR A 131 7.15 1.90 12.58
CA TYR A 131 6.77 3.15 13.24
C TYR A 131 7.73 3.48 14.39
N PHE A 132 7.94 4.76 14.60
CA PHE A 132 8.66 5.25 15.76
C PHE A 132 7.84 6.35 16.45
N GLN A 133 7.60 6.20 17.75
CA GLN A 133 6.79 7.13 18.56
C GLN A 133 5.42 7.48 17.95
N GLY A 134 4.72 6.46 17.42
CA GLY A 134 3.39 6.62 16.82
C GLY A 134 3.36 7.31 15.46
N SER A 135 4.50 7.45 14.79
CA SER A 135 4.60 8.06 13.46
C SER A 135 5.32 7.15 12.47
N PRO A 136 4.89 7.13 11.18
CA PRO A 136 5.61 6.40 10.15
C PRO A 136 6.98 7.03 9.92
N GLN A 137 8.00 6.19 9.74
CA GLN A 137 9.34 6.65 9.46
C GLN A 137 9.57 6.71 7.95
N PRO A 138 10.16 7.81 7.42
CA PRO A 138 10.55 7.88 6.03
C PRO A 138 11.84 7.11 5.77
N ILE A 139 11.99 6.61 4.54
CA ILE A 139 13.24 6.07 4.01
C ILE A 139 13.59 6.75 2.69
N VAL A 140 14.86 7.05 2.49
CA VAL A 140 15.34 7.63 1.23
C VAL A 140 16.04 6.54 0.41
N ILE A 141 15.60 6.38 -0.84
CA ILE A 141 16.20 5.45 -1.79
C ILE A 141 16.40 6.19 -3.11
N ASP A 142 17.64 6.28 -3.60
CA ASP A 142 18.01 6.94 -4.85
C ASP A 142 17.48 8.39 -4.95
N GLY A 143 17.47 9.13 -3.81
CA GLY A 143 17.01 10.51 -3.72
C GLY A 143 15.47 10.69 -3.59
N VAL A 144 14.70 9.61 -3.66
CA VAL A 144 13.25 9.63 -3.44
C VAL A 144 12.95 9.26 -2.00
N THR A 145 12.13 10.05 -1.30
CA THR A 145 11.70 9.78 0.07
C THR A 145 10.37 9.05 0.08
N TYR A 146 10.35 7.86 0.67
CA TYR A 146 9.17 7.00 0.82
C TYR A 146 8.67 7.04 2.26
N ALA A 147 7.37 7.18 2.46
CA ALA A 147 6.72 7.03 3.76
C ALA A 147 5.29 6.51 3.58
N HIS A 148 4.72 5.87 4.59
CA HIS A 148 3.27 5.58 4.55
C HIS A 148 2.48 6.90 4.47
N TYR A 149 2.77 7.85 5.36
CA TYR A 149 2.42 9.27 5.20
C TYR A 149 3.51 10.14 5.86
N PHE A 150 3.54 11.41 5.52
CA PHE A 150 4.41 12.38 6.19
C PHE A 150 3.63 13.10 7.28
N ALA A 151 4.12 13.01 8.51
CA ALA A 151 3.51 13.70 9.64
C ALA A 151 3.93 15.17 9.69
N ASN A 152 2.99 16.07 9.95
CA ASN A 152 3.30 17.46 10.25
C ASN A 152 4.05 17.52 11.60
N PRO A 153 5.26 18.11 11.66
CA PRO A 153 6.08 18.10 12.87
C PRO A 153 5.44 18.82 14.06
N ASN A 154 4.51 19.74 13.80
CA ASN A 154 3.84 20.51 14.87
C ASN A 154 2.58 19.84 15.40
N THR A 155 1.94 18.96 14.62
CA THR A 155 0.62 18.40 14.98
C THR A 155 0.60 16.87 15.02
N GLY A 156 1.62 16.20 14.49
CA GLY A 156 1.66 14.74 14.32
C GLY A 156 0.67 14.21 13.27
N LYS A 157 -0.19 15.06 12.69
CA LYS A 157 -1.20 14.64 11.71
C LYS A 157 -0.62 14.49 10.31
N PRO A 158 -1.20 13.60 9.45
CA PRO A 158 -0.76 13.48 8.06
C PRO A 158 -0.82 14.81 7.30
N ILE A 159 0.24 15.12 6.55
CA ILE A 159 0.26 16.28 5.64
C ILE A 159 -0.68 15.98 4.47
N GLY A 160 -1.71 16.81 4.32
CA GLY A 160 -2.74 16.72 3.28
C GLY A 160 -2.63 17.79 2.21
N GLY A 161 -3.63 17.83 1.32
CA GLY A 161 -3.78 18.81 0.24
C GLY A 161 -3.22 18.35 -1.09
N THR A 162 -3.06 19.30 -2.03
CA THR A 162 -2.52 19.07 -3.37
C THR A 162 -1.06 18.64 -3.33
N ILE A 163 -0.54 18.10 -4.44
CA ILE A 163 0.89 17.74 -4.54
C ILE A 163 1.78 18.94 -4.29
N THR A 164 1.44 20.12 -4.83
CA THR A 164 2.19 21.37 -4.59
C THR A 164 2.27 21.71 -3.09
N ASN A 165 1.13 21.62 -2.37
CA ASN A 165 1.10 21.85 -0.92
C ASN A 165 1.95 20.84 -0.15
N ARG A 166 1.90 19.57 -0.56
CA ARG A 166 2.71 18.52 0.06
C ARG A 166 4.18 18.74 -0.19
N LEU A 167 4.60 19.02 -1.42
CA LEU A 167 6.00 19.31 -1.79
C LEU A 167 6.55 20.50 -1.00
N ALA A 168 5.75 21.57 -0.85
CA ALA A 168 6.15 22.74 -0.07
C ALA A 168 6.40 22.41 1.42
N LYS A 169 5.64 21.47 1.99
CA LYS A 169 5.72 21.10 3.42
C LYS A 169 6.74 19.98 3.68
N ILE A 170 6.84 19.01 2.78
CA ILE A 170 7.74 17.85 2.92
C ILE A 170 9.16 18.24 2.52
N GLY A 171 9.31 19.11 1.52
CA GLY A 171 10.60 19.71 1.16
C GLY A 171 11.49 18.85 0.26
N THR A 172 11.03 17.69 -0.20
CA THR A 172 11.79 16.76 -1.06
C THR A 172 10.89 16.04 -2.04
N THR A 173 11.46 15.38 -3.06
CA THR A 173 10.75 14.40 -3.87
C THR A 173 10.23 13.29 -2.98
N PHE A 174 8.96 12.94 -3.11
CA PHE A 174 8.33 11.96 -2.23
C PHE A 174 7.34 11.02 -2.92
N VAL A 175 7.17 9.84 -2.32
CA VAL A 175 6.09 8.89 -2.62
C VAL A 175 5.45 8.44 -1.31
N GLN A 176 4.13 8.48 -1.22
CA GLN A 176 3.39 8.05 -0.04
C GLN A 176 2.14 7.24 -0.37
N GLY A 177 1.66 6.44 0.59
CA GLY A 177 0.38 5.74 0.63
C GLY A 177 -0.69 6.49 1.43
N HIS A 178 -1.45 5.79 2.25
CA HIS A 178 -2.43 6.25 3.23
C HIS A 178 -3.66 6.95 2.63
N VAL A 179 -3.48 7.90 1.73
CA VAL A 179 -4.57 8.52 0.97
C VAL A 179 -4.79 7.71 -0.29
N GLN A 180 -5.85 6.97 -0.34
CA GLN A 180 -6.06 5.88 -1.30
C GLN A 180 -6.45 6.34 -2.72
N GLY A 181 -6.48 7.65 -2.98
CA GLY A 181 -6.59 8.21 -4.34
C GLY A 181 -5.22 8.43 -4.96
N LEU A 182 -5.08 8.23 -6.27
CA LEU A 182 -3.86 8.58 -6.99
C LEU A 182 -3.76 10.10 -7.16
N LEU A 183 -2.67 10.68 -6.66
CA LEU A 183 -2.29 12.06 -6.96
C LEU A 183 -0.84 12.07 -7.41
N GLN A 184 -0.54 12.82 -8.46
CA GLN A 184 0.83 12.96 -8.96
C GLN A 184 1.07 14.36 -9.50
N GLY A 185 2.32 14.81 -9.46
CA GLY A 185 2.71 16.10 -9.98
C GLY A 185 4.14 16.47 -9.57
N ASN A 186 4.60 17.57 -10.11
CA ASN A 186 5.93 18.10 -9.82
C ASN A 186 5.90 19.62 -9.63
N VAL A 187 6.97 20.14 -9.07
CA VAL A 187 7.21 21.59 -8.94
C VAL A 187 8.64 21.86 -9.36
N GLN A 188 8.80 22.75 -10.32
CA GLN A 188 10.09 23.28 -10.70
C GLN A 188 10.40 24.53 -9.85
N PHE A 189 11.52 24.49 -9.16
CA PHE A 189 11.99 25.61 -8.33
C PHE A 189 12.87 26.58 -9.15
N ALA A 190 12.94 27.82 -8.72
CA ALA A 190 13.76 28.86 -9.36
C ALA A 190 15.27 28.49 -9.41
N THR A 191 15.70 27.54 -8.59
CA THR A 191 17.07 26.97 -8.60
C THR A 191 17.31 25.99 -9.74
N GLY A 192 16.30 25.70 -10.58
CA GLY A 192 16.37 24.71 -11.65
C GLY A 192 16.08 23.28 -11.18
N ILE A 193 15.88 23.07 -9.87
CA ILE A 193 15.56 21.73 -9.32
C ILE A 193 14.07 21.45 -9.53
N THR A 194 13.74 20.27 -10.08
CA THR A 194 12.38 19.74 -10.09
C THR A 194 12.21 18.74 -8.93
N ARG A 195 11.09 18.81 -8.23
CA ARG A 195 10.70 17.82 -7.23
C ARG A 195 9.38 17.19 -7.59
N HIS A 196 9.30 15.88 -7.44
CA HIS A 196 8.12 15.07 -7.75
C HIS A 196 7.39 14.68 -6.49
N GLY A 197 6.06 14.60 -6.56
CA GLY A 197 5.23 14.08 -5.48
C GLY A 197 4.22 13.07 -5.99
N ILE A 198 4.13 11.93 -5.32
CA ILE A 198 3.13 10.89 -5.63
C ILE A 198 2.43 10.47 -4.34
N VAL A 199 1.09 10.48 -4.38
CA VAL A 199 0.24 9.67 -3.51
C VAL A 199 -0.20 8.48 -4.34
N ALA A 200 0.22 7.26 -3.97
CA ALA A 200 0.24 6.14 -4.90
C ALA A 200 -1.09 5.36 -5.02
N GLY A 201 -2.17 5.86 -4.40
CA GLY A 201 -3.45 5.17 -4.44
C GLY A 201 -3.52 3.98 -3.48
N SER A 202 -4.19 2.91 -3.90
CA SER A 202 -4.31 1.66 -3.16
C SER A 202 -4.27 0.44 -4.09
N ALA A 203 -4.03 -0.74 -3.53
CA ALA A 203 -3.92 -1.99 -4.29
C ALA A 203 -4.75 -3.12 -3.65
N TYR A 204 -6.07 -2.93 -3.55
CA TYR A 204 -7.02 -3.96 -3.10
C TYR A 204 -8.28 -3.98 -3.96
N LEU A 205 -9.07 -5.05 -3.87
CA LEU A 205 -10.25 -5.27 -4.75
C LEU A 205 -11.58 -5.01 -4.04
N HIS A 206 -11.62 -5.10 -2.72
CA HIS A 206 -12.85 -4.93 -1.93
C HIS A 206 -13.20 -3.46 -1.68
N ASP A 207 -14.44 -3.22 -1.28
CA ASP A 207 -14.88 -1.93 -0.80
C ASP A 207 -14.71 -1.85 0.72
N GLU A 208 -14.30 -0.68 1.20
CA GLU A 208 -14.27 -0.36 2.63
C GLU A 208 -15.63 0.18 3.08
N THR A 209 -16.19 -0.40 4.14
CA THR A 209 -17.55 -0.06 4.62
C THR A 209 -17.67 1.40 5.03
N TYR A 210 -16.61 1.96 5.62
CA TYR A 210 -16.58 3.35 6.09
C TYR A 210 -16.42 4.40 4.98
N LYS A 211 -16.10 3.99 3.74
CA LYS A 211 -15.81 4.92 2.64
C LYS A 211 -17.01 5.31 1.79
N GLY A 212 -18.07 4.53 1.77
CA GLY A 212 -19.25 4.80 0.93
C GLY A 212 -18.87 5.05 -0.53
N VAL A 213 -19.25 6.21 -1.07
CA VAL A 213 -18.96 6.61 -2.48
C VAL A 213 -17.47 6.76 -2.77
N ALA A 214 -16.64 6.97 -1.75
CA ALA A 214 -15.19 7.11 -1.91
C ALA A 214 -14.48 5.78 -2.25
N ASN A 215 -15.20 4.66 -2.32
CA ASN A 215 -14.69 3.39 -2.83
C ASN A 215 -14.39 3.41 -4.35
N ALA A 216 -14.91 4.37 -5.10
CA ALA A 216 -14.63 4.56 -6.52
C ALA A 216 -13.28 5.24 -6.81
N HIS A 217 -12.29 5.14 -5.90
CA HIS A 217 -10.96 5.68 -6.11
C HIS A 217 -10.09 4.78 -7.02
N TRP A 218 -9.04 5.37 -7.58
CA TRP A 218 -8.07 4.65 -8.42
C TRP A 218 -7.33 3.57 -7.63
N ARG A 219 -7.13 2.40 -8.24
CA ARG A 219 -6.44 1.25 -7.63
C ARG A 219 -5.42 0.67 -8.61
N GLY A 220 -4.19 0.46 -8.13
CA GLY A 220 -3.10 -0.04 -8.95
C GLY A 220 -1.76 0.00 -8.26
N ILE A 221 -0.71 0.00 -9.06
CA ILE A 221 0.69 0.15 -8.67
C ILE A 221 1.33 1.25 -9.50
N VAL A 222 2.47 1.77 -9.05
CA VAL A 222 3.22 2.77 -9.82
C VAL A 222 4.63 2.25 -10.07
N VAL A 223 5.07 2.29 -11.32
CA VAL A 223 6.47 2.02 -11.68
C VAL A 223 7.17 3.37 -11.87
N LEU A 224 8.29 3.56 -11.21
CA LEU A 224 9.17 4.69 -11.40
C LEU A 224 10.36 4.21 -12.24
N ASN A 225 10.50 4.75 -13.44
CA ASN A 225 11.62 4.45 -14.33
C ASN A 225 12.69 5.52 -14.20
N GLU A 226 13.93 5.16 -14.48
CA GLU A 226 15.08 6.08 -14.52
C GLU A 226 15.30 6.84 -13.20
N VAL A 227 15.00 6.22 -12.08
CA VAL A 227 15.16 6.85 -10.75
C VAL A 227 16.63 7.18 -10.50
N ARG A 228 16.91 8.46 -10.30
CA ARG A 228 18.25 8.99 -9.99
C ARG A 228 18.15 10.35 -9.32
N ASP A 229 18.78 10.48 -8.17
CA ASP A 229 18.89 11.76 -7.44
C ASP A 229 17.52 12.43 -7.14
N GLY A 230 16.46 11.61 -7.01
CA GLY A 230 15.09 12.08 -6.74
C GLY A 230 14.28 12.47 -7.99
N ASP A 231 14.85 12.31 -9.18
CA ASP A 231 14.13 12.43 -10.46
C ASP A 231 13.69 11.06 -10.99
N PHE A 232 12.58 11.00 -11.71
CA PHE A 232 12.05 9.77 -12.30
C PHE A 232 10.95 10.03 -13.34
N CYS A 233 10.63 8.99 -14.13
CA CYS A 233 9.46 8.95 -15.00
C CYS A 233 8.44 7.95 -14.44
N GLU A 234 7.29 8.44 -13.98
CA GLU A 234 6.25 7.61 -13.39
C GLU A 234 5.36 6.92 -14.42
N MET A 235 4.99 5.67 -14.14
CA MET A 235 4.06 4.88 -14.94
C MET A 235 3.03 4.19 -14.02
N PRO A 236 1.85 4.78 -13.81
CA PRO A 236 0.77 4.16 -13.06
C PRO A 236 0.14 3.02 -13.86
N LEU A 237 -0.05 1.87 -13.23
CA LEU A 237 -0.66 0.66 -13.78
C LEU A 237 -1.87 0.28 -12.94
N SER A 238 -3.09 0.48 -13.48
CA SER A 238 -4.32 0.16 -12.76
C SER A 238 -4.50 -1.36 -12.56
N LEU A 239 -5.23 -1.77 -11.53
CA LEU A 239 -5.59 -3.19 -11.34
C LEU A 239 -6.41 -3.72 -12.52
N ASP A 240 -7.21 -2.89 -13.20
CA ASP A 240 -7.93 -3.30 -14.40
C ASP A 240 -6.98 -3.60 -15.56
N TYR A 241 -5.96 -2.74 -15.76
CA TYR A 241 -4.91 -3.01 -16.74
C TYR A 241 -4.17 -4.32 -16.43
N LEU A 242 -3.74 -4.54 -15.18
CA LEU A 242 -3.06 -5.75 -14.77
C LEU A 242 -3.95 -6.99 -14.93
N CYS A 243 -5.23 -6.89 -14.58
CA CYS A 243 -6.20 -7.96 -14.80
C CYS A 243 -6.32 -8.31 -16.29
N ARG A 244 -6.53 -7.33 -17.15
CA ARG A 244 -6.59 -7.56 -18.61
C ARG A 244 -5.30 -8.17 -19.15
N LYS A 245 -4.17 -7.64 -18.75
CA LYS A 245 -2.85 -8.11 -19.19
C LYS A 245 -2.62 -9.58 -18.85
N TYR A 246 -2.98 -10.01 -17.64
CA TYR A 246 -2.63 -11.35 -17.16
C TYR A 246 -3.77 -12.38 -17.23
N THR A 247 -5.01 -11.94 -17.46
CA THR A 247 -6.19 -12.85 -17.55
C THR A 247 -6.96 -12.74 -18.86
N GLY A 248 -6.67 -11.74 -19.69
CA GLY A 248 -7.41 -11.43 -20.90
C GLY A 248 -8.81 -10.84 -20.67
N LYS A 249 -9.16 -10.45 -19.42
CA LYS A 249 -10.50 -9.99 -19.05
C LYS A 249 -10.46 -8.64 -18.34
N PRO A 250 -11.41 -7.72 -18.61
CA PRO A 250 -11.63 -6.55 -17.79
C PRO A 250 -11.89 -6.94 -16.32
N LEU A 251 -11.44 -6.12 -15.38
CA LEU A 251 -11.52 -6.42 -13.95
C LEU A 251 -12.94 -6.69 -13.47
N GLY A 252 -13.91 -5.85 -13.86
CA GLY A 252 -15.31 -6.04 -13.48
C GLY A 252 -15.91 -7.36 -14.00
N VAL A 253 -15.54 -7.78 -15.22
CA VAL A 253 -15.95 -9.07 -15.78
C VAL A 253 -15.31 -10.22 -15.00
N TYR A 254 -14.02 -10.09 -14.69
CA TYR A 254 -13.29 -11.08 -13.91
C TYR A 254 -13.89 -11.27 -12.52
N LEU A 255 -14.17 -10.18 -11.80
CA LEU A 255 -14.75 -10.22 -10.45
C LEU A 255 -16.13 -10.87 -10.45
N ARG A 256 -17.01 -10.46 -11.36
CA ARG A 256 -18.37 -11.05 -11.46
C ARG A 256 -18.35 -12.56 -11.75
N LYS A 257 -17.36 -13.02 -12.52
CA LYS A 257 -17.22 -14.45 -12.83
C LYS A 257 -16.72 -15.27 -11.64
N ASN A 258 -15.80 -14.74 -10.87
CA ASN A 258 -15.04 -15.52 -9.89
C ASN A 258 -15.53 -15.32 -8.43
N TYR A 259 -16.31 -14.26 -8.17
CA TYR A 259 -16.81 -13.96 -6.83
C TYR A 259 -18.32 -13.78 -6.84
N LYS A 260 -19.03 -14.59 -6.06
CA LYS A 260 -20.48 -14.48 -5.88
C LYS A 260 -20.84 -13.08 -5.34
N ASN A 261 -21.88 -12.48 -5.89
CA ASN A 261 -22.35 -11.15 -5.50
C ASN A 261 -21.30 -10.02 -5.65
N ALA A 262 -20.32 -10.18 -6.56
CA ALA A 262 -19.29 -9.16 -6.78
C ALA A 262 -19.89 -7.78 -7.13
N ARG A 263 -21.04 -7.74 -7.84
CA ARG A 263 -21.73 -6.51 -8.20
C ARG A 263 -22.24 -5.74 -6.97
N GLU A 264 -22.57 -6.43 -5.88
CA GLU A 264 -23.06 -5.84 -4.65
C GLU A 264 -21.91 -5.47 -3.70
N ARG A 265 -20.78 -6.21 -3.77
CA ARG A 265 -19.67 -6.12 -2.81
C ARG A 265 -18.52 -5.23 -3.28
N PHE A 266 -18.35 -5.06 -4.58
CA PHE A 266 -17.18 -4.37 -5.13
C PHE A 266 -17.60 -3.31 -6.13
N THR A 267 -17.31 -2.05 -5.85
CA THR A 267 -17.54 -0.91 -6.75
C THR A 267 -16.88 -1.16 -8.11
N LEU A 268 -15.65 -1.72 -8.12
CA LEU A 268 -14.94 -2.07 -9.35
C LEU A 268 -15.66 -3.10 -10.24
N ALA A 269 -16.61 -3.86 -9.71
CA ALA A 269 -17.41 -4.80 -10.51
C ALA A 269 -18.62 -4.12 -11.18
N LYS A 270 -19.00 -2.91 -10.74
CA LYS A 270 -20.13 -2.13 -11.28
C LYS A 270 -19.73 -1.37 -12.53
N GLU A 271 -18.48 -0.89 -12.61
CA GLU A 271 -18.00 -0.01 -13.69
C GLU A 271 -17.88 -0.69 -15.06
N ALA A 272 -18.02 -1.99 -15.15
CA ALA A 272 -17.87 -2.77 -16.39
C ALA A 272 -19.22 -3.20 -17.01
N ALA A 273 -20.29 -2.45 -16.74
CA ALA A 273 -21.63 -2.72 -17.30
C ALA A 273 -21.89 -1.96 -18.57
#